data_54997a714349a178d545cf244bb5b47d
#
_entry.id   54997a714349a178d545cf244bb5b47d
#
_cell.length_a   1.000
_cell.length_b   1.000
_cell.length_c   1.000
_cell.angle_alpha   90.00
_cell.angle_beta   90.00
_cell.angle_gamma   90.00
#
_symmetry.space_group_name_H-M   'P 1'
#
loop_
_entity.id
_entity.type
_entity.pdbx_description
1 polymer ?
#
loop_
_entity_poly.entity_id
_entity_poly.type
_entity_poly.pdbx_seq_one_letter_code
_entity_poly.pdbx_strand_id
1 'polypeptide(L)'
;MELHRPLMLEGDAGVGKTELAKALAAWTGGELIRLQCYEGIDAAQAVYDWDYARQLLHLRAAEATGESSRQTSEALEAELYDERFLIRRPLLQAIATTSGVPPILLIDEIDRADDEFEAYLLEILSDYQITIPEIGTFRAEQPPLVILTSNRTRDVHDALKRRCLYHWVEHPEVDREVEIVRLRVPDIAPSLATEVAQAVEFIRSLDLYKPPGIAETIDWATALQRLGAINLTTESISSTLGTVVKYREDAERINSTGLDQVVEHASRT
;
A
#
# COMPACT_ATOMS: atom_id res chain seq x y z
N MET A 1 -13.81 -8.16 -12.13
CA MET A 1 -14.50 -8.65 -10.92
C MET A 1 -15.04 -10.08 -11.08
N GLU A 2 -15.43 -10.50 -12.26
CA GLU A 2 -15.99 -11.86 -12.50
C GLU A 2 -14.99 -13.02 -12.39
N LEU A 3 -13.68 -12.75 -12.47
CA LEU A 3 -12.67 -13.80 -12.49
C LEU A 3 -12.18 -14.25 -11.11
N HIS A 4 -12.53 -13.56 -10.04
CA HIS A 4 -12.07 -13.81 -8.65
C HIS A 4 -10.55 -14.08 -8.55
N ARG A 5 -9.75 -13.42 -9.40
CA ARG A 5 -8.29 -13.51 -9.39
C ARG A 5 -7.69 -12.23 -8.79
N PRO A 6 -6.65 -12.35 -7.97
CA PRO A 6 -5.91 -11.19 -7.51
C PRO A 6 -5.36 -10.35 -8.68
N LEU A 7 -5.31 -9.04 -8.51
CA LEU A 7 -4.66 -8.12 -9.44
C LEU A 7 -3.28 -7.73 -8.90
N MET A 8 -2.23 -8.05 -9.63
CA MET A 8 -0.87 -7.65 -9.30
C MET A 8 -0.47 -6.41 -10.09
N LEU A 9 -0.12 -5.36 -9.37
CA LEU A 9 0.38 -4.10 -9.91
C LEU A 9 1.88 -4.00 -9.64
N GLU A 10 2.67 -4.04 -10.68
CA GLU A 10 4.11 -3.76 -10.64
C GLU A 10 4.42 -2.41 -11.28
N GLY A 11 5.49 -1.76 -10.87
CA GLY A 11 5.95 -0.48 -11.41
C GLY A 11 6.85 0.25 -10.43
N ASP A 12 7.40 1.37 -10.84
CA ASP A 12 8.29 2.17 -10.01
C ASP A 12 7.60 2.68 -8.73
N ALA A 13 8.41 3.04 -7.73
CA ALA A 13 7.87 3.64 -6.51
C ALA A 13 7.19 4.98 -6.85
N GLY A 14 6.04 5.25 -6.21
CA GLY A 14 5.36 6.54 -6.37
C GLY A 14 4.46 6.68 -7.61
N VAL A 15 4.32 5.63 -8.48
CA VAL A 15 3.44 5.70 -9.67
C VAL A 15 1.93 5.59 -9.35
N GLY A 16 1.56 5.40 -8.09
CA GLY A 16 0.15 5.40 -7.67
C GLY A 16 -0.51 4.03 -7.57
N LYS A 17 0.23 2.91 -7.52
CA LYS A 17 -0.31 1.54 -7.40
C LYS A 17 -1.33 1.39 -6.26
N THR A 18 -1.01 1.89 -5.09
CA THR A 18 -1.86 1.81 -3.87
C THR A 18 -3.15 2.64 -4.02
N GLU A 19 -3.15 3.70 -4.83
CA GLU A 19 -4.33 4.57 -5.04
C GLU A 19 -5.48 3.83 -5.73
N LEU A 20 -5.18 2.82 -6.57
CA LEU A 20 -6.23 2.01 -7.19
C LEU A 20 -7.09 1.28 -6.15
N ALA A 21 -6.48 0.74 -5.09
CA ALA A 21 -7.21 0.06 -4.02
C ALA A 21 -8.14 1.02 -3.27
N LYS A 22 -7.67 2.25 -2.98
CA LYS A 22 -8.48 3.30 -2.36
C LYS A 22 -9.63 3.73 -3.26
N ALA A 23 -9.38 3.92 -4.56
CA ALA A 23 -10.40 4.29 -5.53
C ALA A 23 -11.47 3.19 -5.67
N LEU A 24 -11.08 1.91 -5.68
CA LEU A 24 -12.01 0.79 -5.71
C LEU A 24 -12.85 0.72 -4.44
N ALA A 25 -12.26 0.92 -3.27
CA ALA A 25 -13.00 0.95 -2.00
C ALA A 25 -14.05 2.07 -2.00
N ALA A 26 -13.66 3.27 -2.43
CA ALA A 26 -14.59 4.40 -2.56
C ALA A 26 -15.72 4.14 -3.58
N TRP A 27 -15.40 3.47 -4.69
CA TRP A 27 -16.37 3.19 -5.74
C TRP A 27 -17.35 2.07 -5.37
N THR A 28 -16.86 0.99 -4.74
CA THR A 28 -17.69 -0.17 -4.38
C THR A 28 -18.40 0.00 -3.05
N GLY A 29 -17.92 0.89 -2.18
CA GLY A 29 -18.34 1.00 -0.78
C GLY A 29 -17.80 -0.12 0.12
N GLY A 30 -16.90 -0.97 -0.39
CA GLY A 30 -16.24 -2.02 0.38
C GLY A 30 -15.16 -1.47 1.32
N GLU A 31 -14.95 -2.15 2.44
CA GLU A 31 -13.90 -1.80 3.39
C GLU A 31 -12.52 -2.03 2.76
N LEU A 32 -11.61 -1.04 2.91
CA LEU A 32 -10.21 -1.19 2.51
C LEU A 32 -9.40 -1.78 3.67
N ILE A 33 -8.97 -3.02 3.49
CA ILE A 33 -8.12 -3.73 4.44
C ILE A 33 -6.71 -3.78 3.85
N ARG A 34 -5.71 -3.25 4.57
CA ARG A 34 -4.33 -3.18 4.10
C ARG A 34 -3.42 -4.08 4.90
N LEU A 35 -2.67 -4.91 4.19
CA LEU A 35 -1.53 -5.66 4.69
C LEU A 35 -0.26 -5.07 4.08
N GLN A 36 0.56 -4.40 4.88
CA GLN A 36 1.87 -3.92 4.48
C GLN A 36 2.90 -5.02 4.65
N CYS A 37 3.53 -5.46 3.56
CA CYS A 37 4.60 -6.43 3.62
C CYS A 37 5.93 -5.76 4.01
N TYR A 38 6.75 -6.49 4.76
CA TYR A 38 8.09 -6.13 5.16
C TYR A 38 8.91 -7.40 5.40
N GLU A 39 10.22 -7.27 5.43
CA GLU A 39 11.13 -8.39 5.65
C GLU A 39 10.88 -9.08 7.00
N GLY A 40 10.65 -10.40 6.96
CA GLY A 40 10.34 -11.19 8.15
C GLY A 40 8.88 -11.14 8.61
N ILE A 41 7.96 -10.66 7.76
CA ILE A 41 6.52 -10.80 8.03
C ILE A 41 6.15 -12.28 8.10
N ASP A 42 5.41 -12.66 9.13
CA ASP A 42 4.95 -14.04 9.33
C ASP A 42 3.41 -14.17 9.29
N ALA A 43 2.96 -15.42 9.32
CA ALA A 43 1.54 -15.73 9.30
C ALA A 43 0.79 -15.15 10.52
N ALA A 44 1.42 -15.13 11.71
CA ALA A 44 0.78 -14.60 12.92
C ALA A 44 0.53 -13.08 12.80
N GLN A 45 1.43 -12.36 12.16
CA GLN A 45 1.28 -10.92 11.93
C GLN A 45 0.26 -10.58 10.83
N ALA A 46 0.05 -11.48 9.89
CA ALA A 46 -0.83 -11.26 8.75
C ALA A 46 -2.25 -11.83 8.95
N VAL A 47 -2.41 -12.89 9.74
CA VAL A 47 -3.64 -13.66 9.85
C VAL A 47 -4.37 -13.42 11.16
N TYR A 48 -3.79 -13.82 12.28
CA TYR A 48 -4.39 -13.65 13.59
C TYR A 48 -3.34 -13.64 14.70
N ASP A 49 -3.78 -13.18 15.86
CA ASP A 49 -3.02 -13.25 17.09
C ASP A 49 -4.01 -13.48 18.25
N TRP A 50 -3.53 -13.96 19.39
CA TRP A 50 -4.32 -14.11 20.60
C TRP A 50 -4.10 -12.93 21.54
N ASP A 51 -5.19 -12.37 22.07
CA ASP A 51 -5.13 -11.32 23.10
C ASP A 51 -4.79 -11.93 24.48
N TYR A 52 -3.52 -12.31 24.63
CA TYR A 52 -3.00 -12.91 25.86
C TYR A 52 -3.25 -12.05 27.09
N ALA A 53 -3.20 -10.73 26.96
CA ALA A 53 -3.48 -9.83 28.09
C ALA A 53 -4.92 -9.97 28.55
N ARG A 54 -5.86 -10.02 27.63
CA ARG A 54 -7.28 -10.19 27.91
C ARG A 54 -7.59 -11.59 28.42
N GLN A 55 -6.94 -12.62 27.88
CA GLN A 55 -7.03 -14.01 28.39
C GLN A 55 -6.57 -14.08 29.85
N LEU A 56 -5.43 -13.46 30.19
CA LEU A 56 -4.91 -13.45 31.55
C LEU A 56 -5.86 -12.72 32.52
N LEU A 57 -6.43 -11.60 32.10
CA LEU A 57 -7.43 -10.88 32.90
C LEU A 57 -8.68 -11.71 33.14
N HIS A 58 -9.12 -12.46 32.13
CA HIS A 58 -10.27 -13.37 32.25
C HIS A 58 -10.01 -14.48 33.27
N LEU A 59 -8.84 -15.14 33.20
CA LEU A 59 -8.43 -16.15 34.17
C LEU A 59 -8.42 -15.61 35.61
N ARG A 60 -7.82 -14.45 35.83
CA ARG A 60 -7.79 -13.84 37.17
C ARG A 60 -9.17 -13.46 37.69
N ALA A 61 -10.07 -13.01 36.82
CA ALA A 61 -11.45 -12.73 37.20
C ALA A 61 -12.19 -14.00 37.60
N ALA A 62 -12.02 -15.10 36.85
CA ALA A 62 -12.60 -16.40 37.16
C ALA A 62 -12.09 -16.98 38.48
N GLU A 63 -10.79 -16.80 38.79
CA GLU A 63 -10.21 -17.16 40.09
C GLU A 63 -10.83 -16.37 41.23
N ALA A 64 -10.98 -15.04 41.08
CA ALA A 64 -11.51 -14.16 42.09
C ALA A 64 -13.00 -14.42 42.39
N THR A 65 -13.77 -14.88 41.41
CA THR A 65 -15.21 -15.21 41.58
C THR A 65 -15.43 -16.64 42.02
N GLY A 66 -14.38 -17.47 42.12
CA GLY A 66 -14.45 -18.90 42.45
C GLY A 66 -15.06 -19.78 41.34
N GLU A 67 -15.23 -19.24 40.14
CA GLU A 67 -15.69 -19.97 38.95
C GLU A 67 -14.68 -21.04 38.52
N SER A 68 -13.36 -20.69 38.62
CA SER A 68 -12.29 -21.66 38.34
C SER A 68 -12.34 -22.93 39.20
N SER A 69 -12.89 -22.84 40.38
CA SER A 69 -13.06 -24.01 41.26
C SER A 69 -14.24 -24.91 40.86
N ARG A 70 -15.11 -24.46 39.99
CA ARG A 70 -16.31 -25.15 39.51
C ARG A 70 -16.18 -25.74 38.12
N GLN A 71 -15.21 -25.30 37.36
CA GLN A 71 -14.92 -25.76 36.00
C GLN A 71 -13.72 -26.71 35.99
N THR A 72 -13.68 -27.60 35.01
CA THR A 72 -12.49 -28.42 34.77
C THR A 72 -11.40 -27.57 34.10
N SER A 73 -10.13 -27.93 34.28
CA SER A 73 -9.01 -27.25 33.60
C SER A 73 -9.17 -27.20 32.09
N GLU A 74 -9.71 -28.29 31.51
CA GLU A 74 -10.00 -28.41 30.07
C GLU A 74 -11.06 -27.40 29.60
N ALA A 75 -12.11 -27.19 30.39
CA ALA A 75 -13.16 -26.22 30.06
C ALA A 75 -12.64 -24.78 30.11
N LEU A 76 -11.81 -24.44 31.12
CA LEU A 76 -11.15 -23.13 31.23
C LEU A 76 -10.16 -22.90 30.08
N GLU A 77 -9.40 -23.92 29.68
CA GLU A 77 -8.49 -23.84 28.57
C GLU A 77 -9.25 -23.60 27.25
N ALA A 78 -10.34 -24.33 27.01
CA ALA A 78 -11.19 -24.14 25.83
C ALA A 78 -11.80 -22.72 25.76
N GLU A 79 -12.15 -22.12 26.90
CA GLU A 79 -12.66 -20.75 26.96
C GLU A 79 -11.62 -19.70 26.55
N LEU A 80 -10.31 -19.98 26.74
CA LEU A 80 -9.25 -19.03 26.38
C LEU A 80 -9.08 -18.91 24.85
N TYR A 81 -9.45 -19.95 24.11
CA TYR A 81 -9.40 -19.95 22.64
C TYR A 81 -10.75 -19.63 22.00
N ASP A 82 -11.60 -18.89 22.72
CA ASP A 82 -12.83 -18.35 22.17
C ASP A 82 -12.54 -17.17 21.21
N GLU A 83 -13.38 -17.02 20.21
CA GLU A 83 -13.26 -15.96 19.17
C GLU A 83 -13.20 -14.55 19.77
N ARG A 84 -13.73 -14.34 20.99
CA ARG A 84 -13.65 -13.06 21.72
C ARG A 84 -12.24 -12.63 22.08
N PHE A 85 -11.26 -13.55 22.11
CA PHE A 85 -9.85 -13.30 22.35
C PHE A 85 -9.02 -13.30 21.08
N LEU A 86 -9.64 -13.57 19.94
CA LEU A 86 -8.97 -13.59 18.65
C LEU A 86 -8.80 -12.15 18.12
N ILE A 87 -7.56 -11.77 17.88
CA ILE A 87 -7.22 -10.54 17.16
C ILE A 87 -7.14 -10.88 15.68
N ARG A 88 -8.13 -10.47 14.91
CA ARG A 88 -8.14 -10.66 13.48
C ARG A 88 -7.15 -9.69 12.84
N ARG A 89 -6.16 -10.23 12.16
CA ARG A 89 -5.20 -9.49 11.33
C ARG A 89 -5.75 -9.35 9.90
N PRO A 90 -5.10 -8.56 9.01
CA PRO A 90 -5.69 -8.18 7.73
C PRO A 90 -6.21 -9.33 6.86
N LEU A 91 -5.48 -10.46 6.77
CA LEU A 91 -5.93 -11.59 5.95
C LEU A 91 -7.20 -12.23 6.49
N LEU A 92 -7.24 -12.51 7.80
CA LEU A 92 -8.44 -13.07 8.42
C LEU A 92 -9.58 -12.06 8.42
N GLN A 93 -9.31 -10.78 8.66
CA GLN A 93 -10.32 -9.73 8.58
C GLN A 93 -11.00 -9.72 7.20
N ALA A 94 -10.21 -9.78 6.12
CA ALA A 94 -10.74 -9.77 4.76
C ALA A 94 -11.58 -11.03 4.44
N ILE A 95 -11.18 -12.20 4.95
CA ILE A 95 -11.88 -13.47 4.70
C ILE A 95 -13.12 -13.62 5.58
N ALA A 96 -13.05 -13.20 6.84
CA ALA A 96 -14.15 -13.34 7.79
C ALA A 96 -15.18 -12.21 7.70
N THR A 97 -15.05 -11.28 6.75
CA THR A 97 -16.03 -10.21 6.53
C THR A 97 -17.34 -10.77 5.99
N THR A 98 -18.44 -10.47 6.68
CA THR A 98 -19.81 -10.87 6.32
C THR A 98 -20.66 -9.70 5.83
N SER A 99 -20.05 -8.55 5.54
CA SER A 99 -20.74 -7.40 4.95
C SER A 99 -21.24 -7.77 3.54
N GLY A 100 -22.41 -7.28 3.15
CA GLY A 100 -22.98 -7.57 1.82
C GLY A 100 -22.17 -7.01 0.64
N VAL A 101 -21.04 -6.32 0.89
CA VAL A 101 -20.10 -5.80 -0.10
C VAL A 101 -18.73 -6.42 0.17
N PRO A 102 -18.10 -7.07 -0.83
CA PRO A 102 -16.77 -7.65 -0.67
C PRO A 102 -15.75 -6.58 -0.26
N PRO A 103 -14.89 -6.85 0.73
CA PRO A 103 -13.81 -5.93 1.09
C PRO A 103 -12.74 -5.90 0.01
N ILE A 104 -11.96 -4.82 -0.02
CA ILE A 104 -10.76 -4.70 -0.84
C ILE A 104 -9.55 -5.03 0.03
N LEU A 105 -8.88 -6.14 -0.27
CA LEU A 105 -7.64 -6.53 0.39
C LEU A 105 -6.45 -6.01 -0.42
N LEU A 106 -5.74 -5.04 0.12
CA LEU A 106 -4.50 -4.53 -0.44
C LEU A 106 -3.31 -5.19 0.26
N ILE A 107 -2.56 -6.00 -0.48
CA ILE A 107 -1.28 -6.57 -0.06
C ILE A 107 -0.19 -5.69 -0.67
N ASP A 108 0.37 -4.80 0.14
CA ASP A 108 1.24 -3.72 -0.33
C ASP A 108 2.71 -4.09 -0.18
N GLU A 109 3.52 -3.84 -1.22
CA GLU A 109 4.95 -4.15 -1.30
C GLU A 109 5.26 -5.65 -1.06
N ILE A 110 4.58 -6.54 -1.79
CA ILE A 110 4.77 -8.00 -1.67
C ILE A 110 6.22 -8.42 -1.94
N ASP A 111 6.94 -7.68 -2.75
CA ASP A 111 8.36 -7.87 -3.05
C ASP A 111 9.29 -7.67 -1.84
N ARG A 112 8.76 -7.29 -0.66
CA ARG A 112 9.48 -7.23 0.62
C ARG A 112 9.27 -8.45 1.51
N ALA A 113 8.27 -9.27 1.21
CA ALA A 113 8.03 -10.52 1.92
C ALA A 113 9.03 -11.60 1.48
N ASP A 114 9.19 -12.64 2.27
CA ASP A 114 9.99 -13.81 1.91
C ASP A 114 9.18 -14.85 1.12
N ASP A 115 9.86 -15.87 0.60
CA ASP A 115 9.25 -16.92 -0.20
C ASP A 115 8.27 -17.80 0.60
N GLU A 116 8.49 -17.96 1.91
CA GLU A 116 7.61 -18.74 2.80
C GLU A 116 6.27 -18.02 2.95
N PHE A 117 6.29 -16.72 3.13
CA PHE A 117 5.07 -15.92 3.20
C PHE A 117 4.32 -15.88 1.86
N GLU A 118 5.03 -15.78 0.73
CA GLU A 118 4.40 -15.87 -0.60
C GLU A 118 3.71 -17.22 -0.83
N ALA A 119 4.34 -18.32 -0.41
CA ALA A 119 3.75 -19.66 -0.50
C ALA A 119 2.49 -19.77 0.37
N TYR A 120 2.51 -19.19 1.56
CA TYR A 120 1.36 -19.11 2.45
C TYR A 120 0.20 -18.28 1.85
N LEU A 121 0.51 -17.14 1.26
CA LEU A 121 -0.49 -16.35 0.53
C LEU A 121 -1.11 -17.12 -0.63
N LEU A 122 -0.32 -17.91 -1.35
CA LEU A 122 -0.81 -18.78 -2.42
C LEU A 122 -1.91 -19.73 -1.97
N GLU A 123 -1.76 -20.34 -0.79
CA GLU A 123 -2.75 -21.24 -0.20
C GLU A 123 -4.03 -20.47 0.12
N ILE A 124 -3.92 -19.36 0.84
CA ILE A 124 -5.07 -18.54 1.25
C ILE A 124 -5.85 -18.00 0.05
N LEU A 125 -5.14 -17.44 -0.93
CA LEU A 125 -5.76 -16.80 -2.10
C LEU A 125 -6.33 -17.81 -3.10
N SER A 126 -6.03 -19.11 -2.94
CA SER A 126 -6.60 -20.16 -3.78
C SER A 126 -8.05 -20.47 -3.42
N ASP A 127 -8.30 -20.61 -2.15
CA ASP A 127 -9.59 -21.10 -1.61
C ASP A 127 -10.31 -20.04 -0.79
N TYR A 128 -9.68 -18.90 -0.54
CA TYR A 128 -10.17 -17.82 0.33
C TYR A 128 -10.64 -18.37 1.68
N GLN A 129 -9.77 -19.20 2.27
CA GLN A 129 -10.03 -19.81 3.58
C GLN A 129 -8.80 -19.77 4.47
N ILE A 130 -9.03 -19.73 5.78
CA ILE A 130 -8.00 -19.78 6.82
C ILE A 130 -8.47 -20.72 7.90
N THR A 131 -7.61 -21.66 8.30
CA THR A 131 -7.89 -22.57 9.42
C THR A 131 -7.09 -22.12 10.64
N ILE A 132 -7.81 -21.89 11.74
CA ILE A 132 -7.24 -21.65 13.07
C ILE A 132 -7.46 -22.93 13.86
N PRO A 133 -6.40 -23.64 14.31
CA PRO A 133 -6.52 -24.96 14.91
C PRO A 133 -7.52 -25.05 16.06
N GLU A 134 -7.61 -24.00 16.89
CA GLU A 134 -8.43 -23.99 18.10
C GLU A 134 -9.90 -23.62 17.83
N ILE A 135 -10.20 -22.90 16.74
CA ILE A 135 -11.55 -22.40 16.43
C ILE A 135 -12.17 -23.14 15.25
N GLY A 136 -11.35 -23.41 14.20
CA GLY A 136 -11.82 -24.02 12.96
C GLY A 136 -11.50 -23.20 11.73
N THR A 137 -12.25 -23.43 10.65
CA THR A 137 -11.99 -22.82 9.34
C THR A 137 -12.93 -21.67 9.07
N PHE A 138 -12.35 -20.51 8.80
CA PHE A 138 -13.01 -19.34 8.24
C PHE A 138 -12.93 -19.42 6.71
N ARG A 139 -14.06 -19.23 6.05
CA ARG A 139 -14.15 -19.20 4.60
C ARG A 139 -14.92 -17.97 4.16
N ALA A 140 -14.41 -17.27 3.16
CA ALA A 140 -15.10 -16.12 2.64
C ALA A 140 -16.41 -16.50 1.95
N GLU A 141 -17.54 -15.94 2.39
CA GLU A 141 -18.83 -16.06 1.70
C GLU A 141 -18.77 -15.35 0.34
N GLN A 142 -18.12 -14.20 0.31
CA GLN A 142 -17.82 -13.46 -0.89
C GLN A 142 -16.31 -13.16 -0.90
N PRO A 143 -15.55 -13.70 -1.87
CA PRO A 143 -14.12 -13.45 -1.96
C PRO A 143 -13.79 -11.96 -2.00
N PRO A 144 -12.79 -11.49 -1.23
CA PRO A 144 -12.34 -10.12 -1.29
C PRO A 144 -11.82 -9.78 -2.68
N LEU A 145 -11.88 -8.50 -3.05
CA LEU A 145 -11.13 -7.97 -4.19
C LEU A 145 -9.66 -7.78 -3.78
N VAL A 146 -8.77 -8.62 -4.28
CA VAL A 146 -7.37 -8.63 -3.86
C VAL A 146 -6.51 -7.86 -4.84
N ILE A 147 -5.74 -6.91 -4.32
CA ILE A 147 -4.73 -6.15 -5.06
C ILE A 147 -3.38 -6.37 -4.38
N LEU A 148 -2.39 -6.81 -5.15
CA LEU A 148 -1.00 -6.89 -4.73
C LEU A 148 -0.22 -5.77 -5.40
N THR A 149 0.69 -5.12 -4.67
CA THR A 149 1.62 -4.15 -5.25
C THR A 149 3.07 -4.62 -5.11
N SER A 150 3.90 -4.29 -6.08
CA SER A 150 5.33 -4.56 -6.08
C SER A 150 6.11 -3.39 -6.67
N ASN A 151 7.25 -3.03 -6.05
CA ASN A 151 8.21 -2.06 -6.57
C ASN A 151 9.40 -2.75 -7.25
N ARG A 152 9.36 -4.09 -7.41
CA ARG A 152 10.42 -4.92 -7.99
C ARG A 152 11.76 -4.79 -7.27
N THR A 153 11.76 -4.58 -5.96
CA THR A 153 12.99 -4.64 -5.16
C THR A 153 13.56 -6.05 -5.14
N ARG A 154 12.70 -7.05 -5.28
CA ARG A 154 12.96 -8.47 -5.47
C ARG A 154 11.94 -9.06 -6.47
N ASP A 155 12.31 -10.12 -7.17
CA ASP A 155 11.32 -10.85 -7.97
C ASP A 155 10.35 -11.61 -7.07
N VAL A 156 9.07 -11.46 -7.34
CA VAL A 156 7.99 -12.21 -6.71
C VAL A 156 7.91 -13.60 -7.33
N HIS A 157 7.66 -14.62 -6.54
CA HIS A 157 7.65 -16.01 -6.99
C HIS A 157 6.66 -16.26 -8.12
N ASP A 158 7.10 -16.97 -9.16
CA ASP A 158 6.32 -17.25 -10.37
C ASP A 158 4.95 -17.87 -10.09
N ALA A 159 4.84 -18.72 -9.06
CA ALA A 159 3.58 -19.36 -8.71
C ALA A 159 2.52 -18.33 -8.28
N LEU A 160 2.90 -17.27 -7.56
CA LEU A 160 2.00 -16.19 -7.17
C LEU A 160 1.65 -15.33 -8.39
N LYS A 161 2.63 -14.95 -9.21
CA LYS A 161 2.39 -14.19 -10.45
C LYS A 161 1.41 -14.89 -11.40
N ARG A 162 1.52 -16.19 -11.60
CA ARG A 162 0.63 -16.98 -12.47
C ARG A 162 -0.83 -17.02 -12.00
N ARG A 163 -1.08 -16.82 -10.72
CA ARG A 163 -2.45 -16.77 -10.16
C ARG A 163 -3.08 -15.39 -10.25
N CYS A 164 -2.27 -14.36 -10.44
CA CYS A 164 -2.71 -12.98 -10.55
C CYS A 164 -3.07 -12.59 -12.00
N LEU A 165 -3.92 -11.60 -12.13
CA LEU A 165 -3.92 -10.74 -13.31
C LEU A 165 -2.76 -9.78 -13.11
N TYR A 166 -1.96 -9.57 -14.15
CA TYR A 166 -0.76 -8.73 -14.08
C TYR A 166 -0.95 -7.43 -14.84
N HIS A 167 -0.52 -6.33 -14.24
CA HIS A 167 -0.47 -5.04 -14.91
C HIS A 167 0.76 -4.25 -14.47
N TRP A 168 1.54 -3.81 -15.45
CA TRP A 168 2.64 -2.88 -15.22
C TRP A 168 2.07 -1.45 -15.18
N VAL A 169 2.38 -0.69 -14.13
CA VAL A 169 1.95 0.70 -13.96
C VAL A 169 3.12 1.61 -14.31
N GLU A 170 3.00 2.31 -15.41
CA GLU A 170 3.97 3.30 -15.88
C GLU A 170 3.74 4.66 -15.20
N HIS A 171 4.73 5.54 -15.31
CA HIS A 171 4.51 6.95 -15.03
C HIS A 171 3.45 7.49 -15.99
N PRO A 172 2.53 8.34 -15.53
CA PRO A 172 1.55 8.94 -16.42
C PRO A 172 2.22 9.88 -17.42
N GLU A 173 1.59 10.02 -18.57
CA GLU A 173 1.89 11.08 -19.52
C GLU A 173 1.72 12.46 -18.86
N VAL A 174 2.43 13.47 -19.35
CA VAL A 174 2.46 14.84 -18.78
C VAL A 174 1.05 15.40 -18.56
N ASP A 175 0.19 15.30 -19.57
CA ASP A 175 -1.19 15.83 -19.47
C ASP A 175 -1.95 15.19 -18.30
N ARG A 176 -1.80 13.87 -18.10
CA ARG A 176 -2.41 13.16 -17.00
C ARG A 176 -1.80 13.54 -15.66
N GLU A 177 -0.48 13.77 -15.62
CA GLU A 177 0.20 14.22 -14.40
C GLU A 177 -0.25 15.63 -14.01
N VAL A 178 -0.45 16.55 -14.97
CA VAL A 178 -1.04 17.88 -14.74
C VAL A 178 -2.44 17.77 -14.13
N GLU A 179 -3.31 16.88 -14.65
CA GLU A 179 -4.63 16.63 -14.08
C GLU A 179 -4.54 16.16 -12.63
N ILE A 180 -3.63 15.21 -12.34
CA ILE A 180 -3.41 14.69 -10.98
C ILE A 180 -2.93 15.80 -10.05
N VAL A 181 -1.96 16.60 -10.47
CA VAL A 181 -1.46 17.73 -9.68
C VAL A 181 -2.57 18.72 -9.37
N ARG A 182 -3.38 19.11 -10.35
CA ARG A 182 -4.51 20.02 -10.14
C ARG A 182 -5.57 19.45 -9.18
N LEU A 183 -5.81 18.14 -9.24
CA LEU A 183 -6.77 17.49 -8.35
C LEU A 183 -6.26 17.43 -6.91
N ARG A 184 -4.95 17.23 -6.73
CA ARG A 184 -4.33 17.00 -5.42
C ARG A 184 -3.83 18.27 -4.74
N VAL A 185 -3.56 19.32 -5.51
CA VAL A 185 -3.09 20.62 -5.05
C VAL A 185 -4.12 21.68 -5.44
N PRO A 186 -5.15 21.88 -4.60
CA PRO A 186 -6.19 22.87 -4.88
C PRO A 186 -5.58 24.28 -5.02
N ASP A 187 -6.14 25.08 -5.93
CA ASP A 187 -5.75 26.46 -6.18
C ASP A 187 -4.32 26.67 -6.74
N ILE A 188 -3.66 25.62 -7.20
CA ILE A 188 -2.37 25.76 -7.91
C ILE A 188 -2.59 26.55 -9.21
N ALA A 189 -1.67 27.47 -9.53
CA ALA A 189 -1.69 28.17 -10.80
C ALA A 189 -1.62 27.17 -11.97
N PRO A 190 -2.51 27.25 -12.98
CA PRO A 190 -2.53 26.30 -14.09
C PRO A 190 -1.17 26.20 -14.83
N SER A 191 -0.46 27.32 -15.00
CA SER A 191 0.90 27.36 -15.57
C SER A 191 1.87 26.55 -14.73
N LEU A 192 1.88 26.77 -13.41
CA LEU A 192 2.79 26.08 -12.50
C LEU A 192 2.55 24.56 -12.48
N ALA A 193 1.29 24.12 -12.51
CA ALA A 193 0.98 22.69 -12.57
C ALA A 193 1.56 22.03 -13.85
N THR A 194 1.46 22.72 -14.98
CA THR A 194 2.01 22.23 -16.26
C THR A 194 3.54 22.25 -16.23
N GLU A 195 4.15 23.35 -15.79
CA GLU A 195 5.60 23.46 -15.70
C GLU A 195 6.23 22.43 -14.75
N VAL A 196 5.58 22.14 -13.60
CA VAL A 196 6.04 21.11 -12.67
C VAL A 196 6.01 19.74 -13.31
N ALA A 197 4.91 19.35 -14.00
CA ALA A 197 4.80 18.05 -14.65
C ALA A 197 5.85 17.88 -15.75
N GLN A 198 6.05 18.89 -16.60
CA GLN A 198 7.07 18.89 -17.66
C GLN A 198 8.50 18.87 -17.09
N ALA A 199 8.75 19.61 -16.02
CA ALA A 199 10.05 19.58 -15.34
C ALA A 199 10.35 18.19 -14.76
N VAL A 200 9.36 17.54 -14.15
CA VAL A 200 9.53 16.19 -13.60
C VAL A 200 9.73 15.15 -14.71
N GLU A 201 9.01 15.25 -15.83
CA GLU A 201 9.27 14.39 -17.00
C GLU A 201 10.73 14.54 -17.48
N PHE A 202 11.21 15.77 -17.63
CA PHE A 202 12.60 16.00 -18.00
C PHE A 202 13.58 15.45 -16.97
N ILE A 203 13.33 15.67 -15.68
CA ILE A 203 14.16 15.15 -14.59
C ILE A 203 14.22 13.62 -14.64
N ARG A 204 13.13 12.93 -14.90
CA ARG A 204 13.08 11.46 -15.07
C ARG A 204 13.96 10.97 -16.23
N SER A 205 14.14 11.79 -17.25
CA SER A 205 14.98 11.44 -18.41
C SER A 205 16.49 11.54 -18.15
N LEU A 206 16.91 12.07 -16.99
CA LEU A 206 18.34 12.36 -16.68
C LEU A 206 19.14 11.16 -16.15
N ASP A 207 18.64 9.93 -16.26
CA ASP A 207 19.32 8.72 -15.75
C ASP A 207 19.68 8.84 -14.26
N LEU A 208 18.67 9.08 -13.43
CA LEU A 208 18.78 9.21 -11.99
C LEU A 208 18.81 7.84 -11.31
N TYR A 209 19.45 7.77 -10.15
CA TYR A 209 19.42 6.59 -9.30
C TYR A 209 17.98 6.25 -8.87
N LYS A 210 17.20 7.29 -8.53
CA LYS A 210 15.80 7.17 -8.21
C LYS A 210 14.96 8.28 -8.84
N PRO A 211 14.37 8.03 -10.01
CA PRO A 211 13.48 8.99 -10.64
C PRO A 211 12.30 9.37 -9.73
N PRO A 212 11.86 10.64 -9.73
CA PRO A 212 10.72 11.08 -8.93
C PRO A 212 9.41 10.45 -9.41
N GLY A 213 8.60 9.94 -8.47
CA GLY A 213 7.25 9.48 -8.73
C GLY A 213 6.22 10.62 -8.68
N ILE A 214 4.94 10.26 -8.86
CA ILE A 214 3.83 11.23 -8.78
C ILE A 214 3.71 11.83 -7.39
N ALA A 215 4.02 11.07 -6.35
CA ALA A 215 3.98 11.56 -4.98
C ALA A 215 4.96 12.73 -4.80
N GLU A 216 6.20 12.59 -5.30
CA GLU A 216 7.21 13.64 -5.28
C GLU A 216 6.80 14.85 -6.13
N THR A 217 6.12 14.63 -7.27
CA THR A 217 5.55 15.70 -8.10
C THR A 217 4.51 16.51 -7.33
N ILE A 218 3.59 15.85 -6.65
CA ILE A 218 2.55 16.50 -5.84
C ILE A 218 3.17 17.28 -4.67
N ASP A 219 4.14 16.69 -3.99
CA ASP A 219 4.84 17.32 -2.87
C ASP A 219 5.59 18.58 -3.35
N TRP A 220 6.24 18.51 -4.51
CA TRP A 220 6.94 19.65 -5.10
C TRP A 220 5.98 20.75 -5.50
N ALA A 221 4.92 20.42 -6.22
CA ALA A 221 3.87 21.36 -6.58
C ALA A 221 3.27 22.07 -5.34
N THR A 222 3.05 21.30 -4.26
CA THR A 222 2.55 21.83 -2.99
C THR A 222 3.56 22.78 -2.34
N ALA A 223 4.85 22.44 -2.34
CA ALA A 223 5.90 23.29 -1.79
C ALA A 223 6.03 24.61 -2.56
N LEU A 224 6.05 24.55 -3.90
CA LEU A 224 6.10 25.71 -4.76
C LEU A 224 4.90 26.64 -4.58
N GLN A 225 3.69 26.07 -4.53
CA GLN A 225 2.47 26.83 -4.28
C GLN A 225 2.52 27.56 -2.92
N ARG A 226 2.98 26.89 -1.87
CA ARG A 226 3.10 27.48 -0.52
C ARG A 226 4.13 28.59 -0.46
N LEU A 227 5.15 28.54 -1.30
CA LEU A 227 6.13 29.61 -1.47
C LEU A 227 5.64 30.77 -2.34
N GLY A 228 4.40 30.67 -2.87
CA GLY A 228 3.80 31.70 -3.71
C GLY A 228 4.32 31.72 -5.13
N ALA A 229 4.94 30.64 -5.60
CA ALA A 229 5.41 30.55 -6.98
C ALA A 229 4.22 30.50 -7.94
N ILE A 230 4.30 31.28 -9.02
CA ILE A 230 3.31 31.27 -10.11
C ILE A 230 3.88 30.49 -11.31
N ASN A 231 5.21 30.54 -11.48
CA ASN A 231 5.95 29.81 -12.51
C ASN A 231 7.24 29.22 -11.90
N LEU A 232 7.83 28.26 -12.59
CA LEU A 232 9.13 27.70 -12.23
C LEU A 232 10.25 28.65 -12.60
N THR A 233 11.19 28.83 -11.65
CA THR A 233 12.45 29.59 -11.86
C THR A 233 13.60 28.75 -11.31
N THR A 234 14.80 29.03 -11.78
CA THR A 234 16.03 28.38 -11.26
C THR A 234 16.17 28.53 -9.75
N GLU A 235 15.77 29.68 -9.18
CA GLU A 235 15.79 29.94 -7.75
C GLU A 235 14.76 29.07 -6.99
N SER A 236 13.52 29.00 -7.51
CA SER A 236 12.48 28.17 -6.91
C SER A 236 12.82 26.68 -7.00
N ILE A 237 13.42 26.21 -8.10
CA ILE A 237 13.90 24.82 -8.23
C ILE A 237 15.03 24.57 -7.23
N SER A 238 16.05 25.42 -7.20
CA SER A 238 17.19 25.24 -6.29
C SER A 238 16.78 25.17 -4.84
N SER A 239 15.82 26.00 -4.40
CA SER A 239 15.35 26.04 -3.02
C SER A 239 14.44 24.87 -2.64
N THR A 240 13.81 24.21 -3.62
CA THR A 240 12.83 23.14 -3.40
C THR A 240 13.25 21.78 -3.95
N LEU A 241 14.44 21.66 -4.56
CA LEU A 241 14.91 20.42 -5.21
C LEU A 241 14.84 19.20 -4.29
N GLY A 242 15.09 19.37 -2.99
CA GLY A 242 15.00 18.30 -2.00
C GLY A 242 13.58 17.74 -1.76
N THR A 243 12.53 18.39 -2.28
CA THR A 243 11.17 17.81 -2.27
C THR A 243 10.98 16.77 -3.36
N VAL A 244 11.64 16.93 -4.49
CA VAL A 244 11.55 16.06 -5.69
C VAL A 244 12.58 14.95 -5.64
N VAL A 245 13.81 15.25 -5.23
CA VAL A 245 14.94 14.33 -5.28
C VAL A 245 15.39 14.01 -3.86
N LYS A 246 15.62 12.70 -3.59
CA LYS A 246 15.93 12.22 -2.23
C LYS A 246 17.39 11.73 -2.08
N TYR A 247 18.14 11.68 -3.19
CA TYR A 247 19.54 11.26 -3.21
C TYR A 247 20.43 12.41 -3.61
N ARG A 248 21.58 12.49 -2.95
CA ARG A 248 22.56 13.54 -3.20
C ARG A 248 23.11 13.48 -4.64
N GLU A 249 23.39 12.28 -5.09
CA GLU A 249 23.91 12.01 -6.43
C GLU A 249 22.94 12.48 -7.52
N ASP A 250 21.65 12.26 -7.31
CA ASP A 250 20.61 12.72 -8.22
C ASP A 250 20.51 14.26 -8.24
N ALA A 251 20.62 14.90 -7.07
CA ALA A 251 20.64 16.35 -6.97
C ALA A 251 21.89 16.95 -7.66
N GLU A 252 23.06 16.32 -7.49
CA GLU A 252 24.29 16.72 -8.17
C GLU A 252 24.18 16.54 -9.70
N ARG A 253 23.53 15.47 -10.16
CA ARG A 253 23.25 15.22 -11.58
C ARG A 253 22.39 16.32 -12.20
N ILE A 254 21.28 16.67 -11.55
CA ILE A 254 20.37 17.73 -12.00
C ILE A 254 21.09 19.07 -12.03
N ASN A 255 21.85 19.40 -10.98
CA ASN A 255 22.61 20.63 -10.92
C ASN A 255 23.70 20.70 -12.01
N SER A 256 24.36 19.59 -12.33
CA SER A 256 25.38 19.52 -13.39
C SER A 256 24.78 19.64 -14.79
N THR A 257 23.55 19.18 -15.00
CA THR A 257 22.78 19.39 -16.23
C THR A 257 22.43 20.86 -16.42
N GLY A 258 22.22 21.58 -15.32
CA GLY A 258 21.86 23.02 -15.30
C GLY A 258 20.37 23.23 -15.06
N LEU A 259 20.03 23.94 -14.00
CA LEU A 259 18.64 24.25 -13.65
C LEU A 259 17.93 25.09 -14.73
N ASP A 260 18.66 25.86 -15.50
CA ASP A 260 18.13 26.61 -16.64
C ASP A 260 17.54 25.69 -17.71
N GLN A 261 18.14 24.49 -17.95
CA GLN A 261 17.60 23.51 -18.88
C GLN A 261 16.30 22.91 -18.37
N VAL A 262 16.17 22.72 -17.05
CA VAL A 262 14.92 22.25 -16.43
C VAL A 262 13.80 23.28 -16.66
N VAL A 263 14.09 24.57 -16.42
CA VAL A 263 13.14 25.69 -16.65
C VAL A 263 12.77 25.79 -18.13
N GLU A 264 13.77 25.70 -19.01
CA GLU A 264 13.55 25.80 -20.46
C GLU A 264 12.66 24.65 -20.97
N HIS A 265 12.86 23.43 -20.45
CA HIS A 265 12.03 22.28 -20.81
C HIS A 265 10.60 22.42 -20.26
N ALA A 266 10.47 22.90 -19.03
CA ALA A 266 9.20 23.15 -18.39
C ALA A 266 8.35 24.24 -19.10
N SER A 267 8.99 25.14 -19.84
CA SER A 267 8.34 26.24 -20.55
C SER A 267 8.00 25.92 -22.02
N ARG A 268 8.35 24.71 -22.50
CA ARG A 268 8.01 24.27 -23.87
C ARG A 268 6.56 23.82 -23.91
N THR A 269 5.72 24.69 -24.46
CA THR A 269 4.30 24.43 -24.71
C THR A 269 4.10 23.58 -25.94
#